data_4163334193b24a0ea2d9d0604215c98a
#
_entry.id   4163334193b24a0ea2d9d0604215c98a
#
_cell.length_a   1.000
_cell.length_b   1.000
_cell.length_c   1.000
_cell.angle_alpha   90.00
_cell.angle_beta   90.00
_cell.angle_gamma   90.00
#
_symmetry.space_group_name_H-M   'P 1'
#
loop_
_entity.id
_entity.type
_entity.pdbx_description
1 polymer ?
#
loop_
_entity_poly.entity_id
_entity_poly.type
_entity_poly.pdbx_seq_one_letter_code
_entity_poly.pdbx_strand_id
1 'polypeptide(L)'
;MKQVYSQNTANYPRLKTDKFFADYGNSYSYNGFMDETFRYIEEFQLLKPELWRRFVQQFREDADGADAGWRGEYWGKMMRGACFVYSYTQNTELYQILTQTVSD
;
A
#
# COMPACT_ATOMS: atom_id res chain seq x y z
N MET A 1 -17.49 9.05 0.05
CA MET A 1 -16.78 10.29 -0.36
C MET A 1 -15.30 9.96 -0.49
N LYS A 2 -14.73 10.15 -1.66
CA LYS A 2 -13.29 9.97 -1.83
C LYS A 2 -12.57 11.07 -1.07
N GLN A 3 -11.77 10.73 -0.08
CA GLN A 3 -10.85 11.68 0.51
C GLN A 3 -9.85 12.09 -0.55
N VAL A 4 -9.78 13.38 -0.81
CA VAL A 4 -8.93 13.92 -1.85
C VAL A 4 -7.53 14.09 -1.29
N TYR A 5 -6.65 13.12 -1.51
CA TYR A 5 -5.22 13.27 -1.28
C TYR A 5 -4.52 14.15 -2.34
N SER A 6 -5.27 14.60 -3.33
CA SER A 6 -4.76 15.41 -4.44
C SER A 6 -4.21 16.77 -4.04
N GLN A 7 -4.44 17.21 -2.82
CA GLN A 7 -4.00 18.54 -2.37
C GLN A 7 -2.48 18.66 -2.25
N ASN A 8 -1.75 17.54 -2.17
CA ASN A 8 -0.30 17.58 -2.04
C ASN A 8 0.46 17.54 -3.37
N THR A 9 -0.19 17.23 -4.46
CA THR A 9 0.48 17.15 -5.77
C THR A 9 0.84 18.51 -6.34
N ALA A 10 0.13 19.56 -5.93
CA ALA A 10 0.37 20.92 -6.41
C ALA A 10 1.64 21.58 -5.84
N ASN A 11 2.22 21.04 -4.78
CA ASN A 11 3.29 21.67 -4.02
C ASN A 11 4.69 21.09 -4.25
N TYR A 12 4.82 20.13 -5.15
CA TYR A 12 6.14 19.59 -5.46
C TYR A 12 6.90 20.54 -6.38
N PRO A 13 8.08 21.03 -5.93
CA PRO A 13 8.88 21.89 -6.77
C PRO A 13 9.34 21.15 -8.02
N ARG A 14 9.19 21.77 -9.17
CA ARG A 14 9.65 21.23 -10.45
C ARG A 14 10.87 22.01 -10.90
N LEU A 15 11.82 21.27 -11.47
CA LEU A 15 12.92 21.89 -12.21
C LEU A 15 12.41 22.32 -13.58
N LYS A 16 12.98 23.39 -14.12
CA LYS A 16 12.62 23.88 -15.46
C LYS A 16 12.86 22.86 -16.57
N THR A 17 13.74 21.90 -16.30
CA THR A 17 14.10 20.82 -17.23
C THR A 17 13.20 19.60 -17.10
N ASP A 18 12.31 19.53 -16.12
CA ASP A 18 11.43 18.38 -15.94
C ASP A 18 10.45 18.28 -17.09
N LYS A 19 10.46 17.14 -17.75
CA LYS A 19 9.54 16.79 -18.83
C LYS A 19 8.33 16.00 -18.33
N PHE A 20 8.47 15.37 -17.17
CA PHE A 20 7.47 14.51 -16.56
C PHE A 20 7.20 14.98 -15.13
N PHE A 21 6.03 14.69 -14.66
CA PHE A 21 5.67 14.88 -13.25
C PHE A 21 5.03 13.62 -12.69
N ALA A 22 5.23 13.40 -11.40
CA ALA A 22 4.56 12.33 -10.72
C ALA A 22 3.11 12.72 -10.43
N ASP A 23 2.20 11.86 -10.84
CA ASP A 23 0.81 11.94 -10.42
C ASP A 23 0.56 10.81 -9.43
N TYR A 24 0.08 11.14 -8.25
CA TYR A 24 -0.17 10.16 -7.20
C TYR A 24 -1.55 9.51 -7.29
N GLY A 25 -2.25 9.73 -8.38
CA GLY A 25 -3.34 8.87 -8.83
C GLY A 25 -4.66 8.96 -8.11
N ASN A 26 -4.82 9.91 -7.18
CA ASN A 26 -6.05 10.00 -6.39
C ASN A 26 -7.26 10.49 -7.16
N SER A 27 -7.03 11.03 -8.34
CA SER A 27 -8.06 11.57 -9.23
C SER A 27 -8.50 10.61 -10.32
N TYR A 28 -7.86 9.43 -10.40
CA TYR A 28 -8.15 8.47 -11.45
C TYR A 28 -9.07 7.35 -10.96
N SER A 29 -9.94 6.92 -11.84
CA SER A 29 -10.65 5.65 -11.74
C SER A 29 -10.36 4.85 -13.00
N TYR A 30 -10.25 3.54 -12.83
CA TYR A 30 -9.98 2.60 -13.91
C TYR A 30 -11.19 1.72 -14.17
N ASN A 31 -11.31 1.24 -15.41
CA ASN A 31 -12.31 0.26 -15.81
C ASN A 31 -11.61 -1.04 -16.22
N GLY A 32 -12.37 -2.12 -16.26
CA GLY A 32 -11.91 -3.41 -16.76
C GLY A 32 -10.72 -3.95 -15.98
N PHE A 33 -9.70 -4.40 -16.69
CA PHE A 33 -8.59 -5.16 -16.14
C PHE A 33 -7.87 -4.47 -14.97
N MET A 34 -7.64 -3.18 -15.05
CA MET A 34 -6.94 -2.46 -13.98
C MET A 34 -7.76 -2.42 -12.70
N ASP A 35 -9.03 -2.06 -12.79
CA ASP A 35 -9.92 -2.06 -11.61
C ASP A 35 -10.07 -3.47 -11.05
N GLU A 36 -10.29 -4.46 -11.87
CA GLU A 36 -10.42 -5.86 -11.47
C GLU A 36 -9.16 -6.35 -10.75
N THR A 37 -7.98 -5.98 -11.24
CA THR A 37 -6.70 -6.34 -10.61
C THR A 37 -6.56 -5.73 -9.22
N PHE A 38 -6.86 -4.46 -9.05
CA PHE A 38 -6.82 -3.82 -7.73
C PHE A 38 -7.80 -4.47 -6.75
N ARG A 39 -9.03 -4.76 -7.20
CA ARG A 39 -10.04 -5.42 -6.37
C ARG A 39 -9.64 -6.83 -5.99
N TYR A 40 -9.05 -7.57 -6.91
CA TYR A 40 -8.55 -8.91 -6.66
C TYR A 40 -7.43 -8.92 -5.61
N ILE A 41 -6.43 -8.07 -5.75
CA ILE A 41 -5.32 -7.96 -4.80
C ILE A 41 -5.87 -7.57 -3.41
N GLU A 42 -6.77 -6.61 -3.35
CA GLU A 42 -7.38 -6.18 -2.10
C GLU A 42 -8.08 -7.35 -1.41
N GLU A 43 -8.97 -8.02 -2.10
CA GLU A 43 -9.81 -9.08 -1.54
C GLU A 43 -8.98 -10.32 -1.13
N PHE A 44 -8.11 -10.80 -2.02
CA PHE A 44 -7.44 -12.08 -1.83
C PHE A 44 -6.10 -11.99 -1.10
N GLN A 45 -5.55 -10.80 -0.94
CA GLN A 45 -4.28 -10.62 -0.27
C GLN A 45 -4.32 -9.60 0.86
N LEU A 46 -4.75 -8.37 0.57
CA LEU A 46 -4.59 -7.27 1.51
C LEU A 46 -5.59 -7.30 2.66
N LEU A 47 -6.81 -7.80 2.42
CA LEU A 47 -7.85 -7.97 3.44
C LEU A 47 -7.68 -9.28 4.24
N LYS A 48 -6.44 -9.71 4.46
CA LYS A 48 -6.10 -10.92 5.22
C LYS A 48 -5.26 -10.54 6.44
N PRO A 49 -5.87 -10.26 7.59
CA PRO A 49 -5.14 -9.86 8.79
C PRO A 49 -4.06 -10.86 9.23
N GLU A 50 -4.30 -12.15 9.00
CA GLU A 50 -3.35 -13.21 9.33
C GLU A 50 -2.05 -13.12 8.52
N LEU A 51 -2.10 -12.64 7.29
CA LEU A 51 -0.90 -12.42 6.47
C LEU A 51 -0.05 -11.29 7.06
N TRP A 52 -0.70 -10.20 7.45
CA TRP A 52 -0.03 -9.07 8.08
C TRP A 52 0.62 -9.46 9.41
N ARG A 53 -0.07 -10.23 10.25
CA ARG A 53 0.49 -10.74 11.52
C ARG A 53 1.72 -11.62 11.28
N ARG A 54 1.72 -12.45 10.25
CA ARG A 54 2.88 -13.27 9.90
C ARG A 54 4.10 -12.43 9.54
N PHE A 55 3.91 -11.37 8.79
CA PHE A 55 5.01 -10.45 8.46
C PHE A 55 5.51 -9.68 9.69
N VAL A 56 4.61 -9.24 10.55
CA VAL A 56 4.99 -8.59 11.81
C VAL A 56 5.75 -9.55 12.72
N GLN A 57 5.34 -10.81 12.76
CA GLN A 57 6.01 -11.80 13.59
C GLN A 57 7.49 -11.98 13.23
N GLN A 58 7.87 -11.76 12.00
CA GLN A 58 9.27 -11.80 11.57
C GLN A 58 10.16 -10.77 12.28
N PHE A 59 9.60 -9.67 12.74
CA PHE A 59 10.36 -8.69 13.55
C PHE A 59 10.63 -9.16 14.96
N ARG A 60 9.82 -10.08 15.48
CA ARG A 60 9.92 -10.61 16.85
C ARG A 60 10.78 -11.84 16.96
N GLU A 61 10.96 -12.56 15.87
CA GLU A 61 11.70 -13.81 15.83
C GLU A 61 13.16 -13.58 15.48
N ASP A 62 14.04 -14.19 16.26
CA ASP A 62 15.44 -14.41 15.88
C ASP A 62 15.49 -15.61 14.94
N ALA A 63 15.19 -15.39 13.68
CA ALA A 63 15.19 -16.46 12.71
C ALA A 63 16.58 -16.62 12.09
N ASP A 64 17.22 -17.75 12.33
CA ASP A 64 18.47 -18.16 11.66
C ASP A 64 18.22 -18.84 10.32
N GLY A 65 16.99 -18.78 9.81
CA GLY A 65 16.60 -19.38 8.55
C GLY A 65 16.96 -18.55 7.33
N ALA A 66 16.72 -19.14 6.15
CA ALA A 66 16.96 -18.47 4.87
C ALA A 66 16.24 -17.11 4.73
N ASP A 67 15.15 -16.95 5.45
CA ASP A 67 14.33 -15.72 5.42
C ASP A 67 14.73 -14.70 6.49
N ALA A 68 15.69 -15.01 7.35
CA ALA A 68 16.11 -14.13 8.45
C ALA A 68 16.57 -12.75 7.98
N GLY A 69 17.19 -12.69 6.82
CA GLY A 69 17.67 -11.44 6.21
C GLY A 69 16.58 -10.56 5.59
N TRP A 70 15.34 -11.05 5.51
CA TRP A 70 14.25 -10.36 4.82
C TRP A 70 13.26 -9.70 5.78
N ARG A 71 13.61 -9.57 7.04
CA ARG A 71 12.78 -8.89 8.05
C ARG A 71 12.44 -7.48 7.59
N GLY A 72 11.18 -7.16 7.64
CA GLY A 72 10.69 -5.84 7.23
C GLY A 72 10.59 -5.65 5.72
N GLU A 73 11.29 -6.40 4.90
CA GLU A 73 11.22 -6.25 3.45
C GLU A 73 9.83 -6.66 2.93
N TYR A 74 9.35 -7.82 3.32
CA TYR A 74 8.02 -8.28 2.91
C TYR A 74 6.92 -7.38 3.44
N TRP A 75 6.98 -7.04 4.73
CA TRP A 75 6.02 -6.12 5.32
C TRP A 75 6.06 -4.76 4.63
N GLY A 76 7.24 -4.21 4.40
CA GLY A 76 7.42 -2.90 3.76
C GLY A 76 6.91 -2.86 2.32
N LYS A 77 7.20 -3.90 1.54
CA LYS A 77 6.70 -4.00 0.15
C LYS A 77 5.19 -4.14 0.11
N MET A 78 4.63 -4.99 0.98
CA MET A 78 3.18 -5.15 1.09
C MET A 78 2.50 -3.86 1.53
N MET A 79 3.03 -3.18 2.54
CA MET A 79 2.49 -1.92 3.04
C MET A 79 2.48 -0.85 1.95
N ARG A 80 3.58 -0.72 1.22
CA ARG A 80 3.67 0.24 0.12
C ARG A 80 2.60 -0.03 -0.94
N GLY A 81 2.48 -1.27 -1.39
CA GLY A 81 1.46 -1.67 -2.35
C GLY A 81 0.05 -1.45 -1.82
N ALA A 82 -0.18 -1.82 -0.56
CA ALA A 82 -1.47 -1.66 0.10
C ALA A 82 -1.90 -0.20 0.22
N CYS A 83 -0.97 0.71 0.50
CA CYS A 83 -1.26 2.14 0.52
C CYS A 83 -1.72 2.66 -0.85
N PHE A 84 -1.11 2.18 -1.94
CA PHE A 84 -1.57 2.53 -3.28
C PHE A 84 -2.96 1.97 -3.58
N VAL A 85 -3.22 0.72 -3.21
CA VAL A 85 -4.54 0.11 -3.39
C VAL A 85 -5.59 0.85 -2.56
N TYR A 86 -5.29 1.15 -1.30
CA TYR A 86 -6.19 1.94 -0.45
C TYR A 86 -6.46 3.33 -1.03
N SER A 87 -5.43 3.99 -1.52
CA SER A 87 -5.59 5.30 -2.17
C SER A 87 -6.59 5.25 -3.32
N TYR A 88 -6.62 4.15 -4.04
CA TYR A 88 -7.55 3.93 -5.14
C TYR A 88 -8.94 3.48 -4.66
N THR A 89 -9.02 2.47 -3.78
CA THR A 89 -10.29 1.84 -3.40
C THR A 89 -11.01 2.58 -2.28
N GLN A 90 -10.28 3.26 -1.42
CA GLN A 90 -10.82 3.90 -0.20
C GLN A 90 -11.57 2.93 0.72
N ASN A 91 -11.16 1.66 0.72
CA ASN A 91 -11.77 0.62 1.52
C ASN A 91 -11.44 0.81 3.00
N THR A 92 -12.48 1.05 3.80
CA THR A 92 -12.31 1.33 5.24
C THR A 92 -11.82 0.12 6.03
N GLU A 93 -12.17 -1.09 5.63
CA GLU A 93 -11.66 -2.31 6.24
C GLU A 93 -10.15 -2.44 6.00
N LEU A 94 -9.69 -2.17 4.78
CA LEU A 94 -8.26 -2.15 4.48
C LEU A 94 -7.54 -1.10 5.34
N TYR A 95 -8.09 0.09 5.47
CA TYR A 95 -7.50 1.13 6.32
C TYR A 95 -7.32 0.65 7.78
N GLN A 96 -8.33 -0.01 8.33
CA GLN A 96 -8.26 -0.55 9.68
C GLN A 96 -7.16 -1.62 9.82
N ILE A 97 -7.05 -2.50 8.85
CA ILE A 97 -5.99 -3.52 8.82
C ILE A 97 -4.61 -2.86 8.77
N LEU A 98 -4.44 -1.86 7.91
CA LEU A 98 -3.15 -1.17 7.76
C LEU A 98 -2.75 -0.42 9.05
N THR A 99 -3.69 0.26 9.68
CA THR A 99 -3.42 0.93 10.95
C THR A 99 -3.10 -0.06 12.07
N GLN A 100 -3.81 -1.18 12.10
CA GLN A 100 -3.57 -2.22 13.09
C GLN A 100 -2.17 -2.84 12.94
N THR A 101 -1.76 -3.17 11.72
CA THR A 101 -0.44 -3.77 11.50
C THR A 101 0.71 -2.80 11.80
N VAL A 102 0.49 -1.50 11.68
CA VAL A 102 1.48 -0.48 12.09
C VAL A 102 1.61 -0.41 13.60
N SER A 103 0.50 -0.61 14.32
CA SER A 103 0.48 -0.56 15.79
C SER A 103 0.98 -1.84 16.45
N ASP A 104 0.94 -2.96 15.73
CA ASP A 104 1.34 -4.28 16.23
C ASP A 104 2.87 -4.42 16.32
#